data_272fae892a0e1e24616bd2ec3c522ee4
#
_entry.id   272fae892a0e1e24616bd2ec3c522ee4
#
_cell.length_a   1.000
_cell.length_b   1.000
_cell.length_c   1.000
_cell.angle_alpha   90.00
_cell.angle_beta   90.00
_cell.angle_gamma   90.00
#
_symmetry.space_group_name_H-M   'P 1'
#
loop_
_entity.id
_entity.type
_entity.pdbx_description
1 polymer ?
#
loop_
_entity_poly.entity_id
_entity_poly.type
_entity_poly.pdbx_seq_one_letter_code
_entity_poly.pdbx_strand_id
1 'polypeptide(L)'
;MFMDTQFDEMIRKTSPDRVIVTTVDSFHPKYICRAMELGVDVISEKPMATDEKMVQQVLDTERRTGRKLIIAENYRYSPDAEAIKKIIDSEEIGIITSVDYNVYLNTDHGASYFRRWHGFKQFNGSVLDSEGCHFLDLVQWLLGAEPAEVQAFGALRRYGYNGEYRSERCMNCPHQGKCEFFWDITKDKFAMDFYVKAESEDGYLRDGCVYRRDINVWDTMTLNVRYHTGVMMSFSLNAFMPYEGYRIAFNGTKGRLDARVYHAQPWSVEGMADIRITPLFKASRTQTVGQGGGGGHWGADNKLHKSIFRGPVPDPLHQRVTVREAALECLLPIAARRSIEQQRTVFIEELVKI
;
A
#
# COMPACT_ATOMS: atom_id res chain seq x y z
N MET A 1 24.76 -3.57 -18.28
CA MET A 1 24.35 -3.49 -16.87
C MET A 1 25.14 -2.37 -16.21
N PHE A 2 24.55 -1.62 -15.30
CA PHE A 2 25.18 -0.55 -14.54
C PHE A 2 25.01 -0.83 -13.06
N MET A 3 25.97 -0.42 -12.25
CA MET A 3 25.86 -0.44 -10.79
C MET A 3 25.02 0.75 -10.33
N ASP A 4 24.49 0.72 -9.11
CA ASP A 4 23.73 1.84 -8.52
C ASP A 4 24.54 3.15 -8.47
N THR A 5 25.86 3.04 -8.23
CA THR A 5 26.81 4.15 -8.25
C THR A 5 27.01 4.78 -9.66
N GLN A 6 26.56 4.08 -10.70
CA GLN A 6 26.66 4.50 -12.10
C GLN A 6 25.33 5.05 -12.65
N PHE A 7 24.39 5.44 -11.80
CA PHE A 7 23.07 5.90 -12.22
C PHE A 7 23.14 7.06 -13.22
N ASP A 8 23.94 8.08 -12.94
CA ASP A 8 24.13 9.24 -13.82
C ASP A 8 24.77 8.85 -15.16
N GLU A 9 25.73 7.94 -15.12
CA GLU A 9 26.37 7.41 -16.31
C GLU A 9 25.37 6.62 -17.17
N MET A 10 24.53 5.82 -16.54
CA MET A 10 23.46 5.08 -17.20
C MET A 10 22.52 6.05 -17.94
N ILE A 11 22.03 7.08 -17.28
CA ILE A 11 21.15 8.07 -17.90
C ILE A 11 21.82 8.73 -19.10
N ARG A 12 23.08 9.19 -18.96
CA ARG A 12 23.81 9.85 -20.06
C ARG A 12 24.08 8.93 -21.25
N LYS A 13 24.40 7.64 -20.98
CA LYS A 13 24.74 6.68 -22.06
C LYS A 13 23.51 6.14 -22.78
N THR A 14 22.38 5.98 -22.07
CA THR A 14 21.18 5.37 -22.65
C THR A 14 20.15 6.37 -23.13
N SER A 15 20.23 7.63 -22.68
CA SER A 15 19.27 8.71 -22.98
C SER A 15 17.81 8.23 -22.95
N PRO A 16 17.34 7.67 -21.81
CA PRO A 16 16.03 7.07 -21.73
C PRO A 16 14.94 8.15 -21.74
N ASP A 17 13.77 7.86 -22.31
CA ASP A 17 12.60 8.73 -22.20
C ASP A 17 12.04 8.77 -20.77
N ARG A 18 12.16 7.64 -20.07
CA ARG A 18 11.66 7.47 -18.69
C ARG A 18 12.54 6.51 -17.89
N VAL A 19 12.59 6.74 -16.59
CA VAL A 19 13.15 5.81 -15.61
C VAL A 19 12.02 5.16 -14.84
N ILE A 20 12.08 3.83 -14.69
CA ILE A 20 11.16 3.08 -13.81
C ILE A 20 11.92 2.74 -12.53
N VAL A 21 11.42 3.21 -11.38
CA VAL A 21 12.00 3.00 -10.07
C VAL A 21 11.23 1.90 -9.36
N THR A 22 11.92 0.78 -9.03
CA THR A 22 11.37 -0.41 -8.37
C THR A 22 12.29 -0.92 -7.27
N THR A 23 12.92 0.00 -6.56
CA THR A 23 13.87 -0.30 -5.49
C THR A 23 13.17 -0.58 -4.16
N VAL A 24 13.93 -0.64 -3.06
CA VAL A 24 13.38 -0.61 -1.70
C VAL A 24 12.74 0.75 -1.45
N ASP A 25 11.60 0.80 -0.77
CA ASP A 25 10.73 1.98 -0.63
C ASP A 25 11.47 3.24 -0.20
N SER A 26 12.34 3.16 0.80
CA SER A 26 13.13 4.30 1.28
C SER A 26 14.13 4.86 0.25
N PHE A 27 14.41 4.13 -0.81
CA PHE A 27 15.30 4.59 -1.88
C PHE A 27 14.57 5.19 -3.08
N HIS A 28 13.24 5.06 -3.16
CA HIS A 28 12.47 5.67 -4.24
C HIS A 28 12.79 7.16 -4.44
N PRO A 29 12.75 8.02 -3.40
CA PRO A 29 13.00 9.46 -3.55
C PRO A 29 14.38 9.78 -4.11
N LYS A 30 15.42 9.01 -3.74
CA LYS A 30 16.78 9.18 -4.25
C LYS A 30 16.80 9.11 -5.78
N TYR A 31 16.22 8.08 -6.36
CA TYR A 31 16.23 7.84 -7.79
C TYR A 31 15.21 8.68 -8.55
N ILE A 32 14.03 8.94 -7.94
CA ILE A 32 13.02 9.85 -8.47
C ILE A 32 13.63 11.24 -8.67
N CYS A 33 14.16 11.84 -7.61
CA CYS A 33 14.73 13.19 -7.66
C CYS A 33 15.91 13.25 -8.63
N ARG A 34 16.82 12.26 -8.56
CA ARG A 34 18.00 12.28 -9.42
C ARG A 34 17.67 12.14 -10.90
N ALA A 35 16.72 11.28 -11.27
CA ALA A 35 16.27 11.17 -12.66
C ALA A 35 15.66 12.48 -13.17
N MET A 36 14.77 13.12 -12.38
CA MET A 36 14.17 14.39 -12.73
C MET A 36 15.22 15.51 -12.87
N GLU A 37 16.22 15.56 -12.00
CA GLU A 37 17.35 16.52 -12.10
C GLU A 37 18.19 16.32 -13.35
N LEU A 38 18.29 15.08 -13.84
CA LEU A 38 18.96 14.74 -15.10
C LEU A 38 18.06 14.93 -16.33
N GLY A 39 16.84 15.49 -16.14
CA GLY A 39 15.93 15.83 -17.23
C GLY A 39 15.06 14.69 -17.74
N VAL A 40 14.92 13.60 -16.98
CA VAL A 40 14.17 12.40 -17.38
C VAL A 40 12.87 12.28 -16.57
N ASP A 41 11.78 11.91 -17.23
CA ASP A 41 10.51 11.62 -16.57
C ASP A 41 10.58 10.29 -15.79
N VAL A 42 9.77 10.15 -14.75
CA VAL A 42 9.86 9.01 -13.83
C VAL A 42 8.52 8.28 -13.69
N ILE A 43 8.59 6.96 -13.65
CA ILE A 43 7.54 6.08 -13.16
C ILE A 43 8.11 5.41 -11.91
N SER A 44 7.44 5.49 -10.78
CA SER A 44 7.91 4.83 -9.55
C SER A 44 6.85 3.90 -9.00
N GLU A 45 7.32 2.78 -8.44
CA GLU A 45 6.50 1.98 -7.54
C GLU A 45 6.07 2.80 -6.31
N LYS A 46 4.97 2.38 -5.74
CA LYS A 46 4.46 2.90 -4.47
C LYS A 46 5.22 2.28 -3.27
N PRO A 47 5.27 2.96 -2.13
CA PRO A 47 4.91 4.36 -1.90
C PRO A 47 5.94 5.30 -2.54
N MET A 48 5.53 6.53 -2.85
CA MET A 48 6.46 7.53 -3.40
C MET A 48 7.62 7.82 -2.44
N ALA A 49 7.36 7.80 -1.14
CA ALA A 49 8.33 8.05 -0.07
C ALA A 49 7.85 7.46 1.26
N THR A 50 8.77 7.23 2.19
CA THR A 50 8.49 6.67 3.53
C THR A 50 8.73 7.65 4.69
N ASP A 51 9.07 8.90 4.39
CA ASP A 51 9.37 9.95 5.36
C ASP A 51 8.91 11.32 4.82
N GLU A 52 8.44 12.21 5.69
CA GLU A 52 7.90 13.51 5.31
C GLU A 52 8.93 14.41 4.63
N LYS A 53 10.20 14.34 5.00
CA LYS A 53 11.28 15.11 4.34
C LYS A 53 11.51 14.64 2.91
N MET A 54 11.44 13.32 2.71
CA MET A 54 11.53 12.72 1.38
C MET A 54 10.35 13.11 0.50
N VAL A 55 9.12 13.13 1.06
CA VAL A 55 7.93 13.63 0.35
C VAL A 55 8.16 15.08 -0.10
N GLN A 56 8.58 15.97 0.81
CA GLN A 56 8.87 17.36 0.48
C GLN A 56 9.95 17.48 -0.60
N GLN A 57 11.02 16.69 -0.51
CA GLN A 57 12.10 16.69 -1.51
C GLN A 57 11.59 16.31 -2.91
N VAL A 58 10.73 15.30 -3.01
CA VAL A 58 10.15 14.90 -4.31
C VAL A 58 9.27 16.01 -4.88
N LEU A 59 8.38 16.60 -4.05
CA LEU A 59 7.50 17.70 -4.44
C LEU A 59 8.31 18.92 -4.94
N ASP A 60 9.35 19.30 -4.20
CA ASP A 60 10.19 20.45 -4.58
C ASP A 60 10.99 20.17 -5.86
N THR A 61 11.45 18.93 -6.05
CA THR A 61 12.20 18.54 -7.24
C THR A 61 11.28 18.51 -8.47
N GLU A 62 10.07 17.99 -8.34
CA GLU A 62 9.07 17.97 -9.41
C GLU A 62 8.73 19.39 -9.85
N ARG A 63 8.41 20.30 -8.91
CA ARG A 63 8.14 21.71 -9.20
C ARG A 63 9.33 22.41 -9.88
N ARG A 64 10.55 22.18 -9.39
CA ARG A 64 11.76 22.82 -9.90
C ARG A 64 12.15 22.34 -11.30
N THR A 65 11.97 21.05 -11.58
CA THR A 65 12.39 20.44 -12.85
C THR A 65 11.31 20.44 -13.92
N GLY A 66 10.03 20.49 -13.52
CA GLY A 66 8.88 20.34 -14.41
C GLY A 66 8.81 18.96 -15.09
N ARG A 67 9.54 17.95 -14.57
CA ARG A 67 9.49 16.58 -15.07
C ARG A 67 8.25 15.86 -14.59
N LYS A 68 7.77 14.91 -15.40
CA LYS A 68 6.60 14.11 -15.06
C LYS A 68 6.98 12.98 -14.11
N LEU A 69 6.22 12.87 -13.04
CA LEU A 69 6.27 11.73 -12.09
C LEU A 69 4.93 10.99 -12.12
N ILE A 70 4.98 9.69 -12.31
CA ILE A 70 3.83 8.78 -12.23
C ILE A 70 4.11 7.80 -11.09
N ILE A 71 3.20 7.70 -10.13
CA ILE A 71 3.24 6.67 -9.09
C ILE A 71 2.31 5.53 -9.49
N ALA A 72 2.83 4.30 -9.42
CA ALA A 72 2.16 3.10 -9.90
C ALA A 72 1.13 2.56 -8.87
N GLU A 73 0.17 3.40 -8.45
CA GLU A 73 -0.92 2.96 -7.59
C GLU A 73 -1.98 2.20 -8.42
N ASN A 74 -2.12 0.91 -8.14
CA ASN A 74 -2.93 -0.01 -8.94
C ASN A 74 -4.31 -0.30 -8.34
N TYR A 75 -4.49 -0.13 -7.01
CA TYR A 75 -5.72 -0.53 -6.32
C TYR A 75 -6.98 0.20 -6.80
N ARG A 76 -6.86 1.45 -7.25
CA ARG A 76 -7.97 2.20 -7.85
C ARG A 76 -8.56 1.54 -9.11
N TYR A 77 -7.81 0.62 -9.76
CA TYR A 77 -8.22 -0.11 -10.97
C TYR A 77 -8.81 -1.49 -10.67
N SER A 78 -8.93 -1.90 -9.41
CA SER A 78 -9.53 -3.17 -9.04
C SER A 78 -11.05 -3.16 -9.28
N PRO A 79 -11.68 -4.31 -9.63
CA PRO A 79 -13.10 -4.36 -9.95
C PRO A 79 -14.02 -3.91 -8.81
N ASP A 80 -13.66 -4.23 -7.58
CA ASP A 80 -14.38 -3.85 -6.37
C ASP A 80 -14.29 -2.34 -6.12
N ALA A 81 -13.09 -1.75 -6.25
CA ALA A 81 -12.88 -0.31 -6.12
C ALA A 81 -13.68 0.48 -7.15
N GLU A 82 -13.64 0.06 -8.43
CA GLU A 82 -14.43 0.69 -9.49
C GLU A 82 -15.95 0.59 -9.24
N ALA A 83 -16.42 -0.56 -8.71
CA ALA A 83 -17.83 -0.74 -8.39
C ALA A 83 -18.27 0.18 -7.24
N ILE A 84 -17.47 0.26 -6.18
CA ILE A 84 -17.74 1.16 -5.02
C ILE A 84 -17.74 2.62 -5.49
N LYS A 85 -16.74 3.04 -6.29
CA LYS A 85 -16.63 4.41 -6.82
C LYS A 85 -17.89 4.82 -7.59
N LYS A 86 -18.35 3.98 -8.50
CA LYS A 86 -19.58 4.23 -9.29
C LYS A 86 -20.81 4.41 -8.41
N ILE A 87 -20.94 3.67 -7.30
CA ILE A 87 -22.06 3.80 -6.38
C ILE A 87 -21.95 5.11 -5.59
N ILE A 88 -20.76 5.48 -5.12
CA ILE A 88 -20.53 6.75 -4.41
C ILE A 88 -20.82 7.93 -5.35
N ASP A 89 -20.29 7.90 -6.57
CA ASP A 89 -20.48 8.97 -7.58
C ASP A 89 -21.94 9.11 -8.03
N SER A 90 -22.76 8.06 -7.89
CA SER A 90 -24.21 8.13 -8.19
C SER A 90 -25.02 8.87 -7.11
N GLU A 91 -24.39 9.21 -5.99
CA GLU A 91 -25.02 9.84 -4.80
C GLU A 91 -26.22 9.04 -4.23
N GLU A 92 -26.29 7.72 -4.50
CA GLU A 92 -27.39 6.86 -4.05
C GLU A 92 -27.50 6.84 -2.51
N ILE A 93 -26.36 6.93 -1.80
CA ILE A 93 -26.33 7.02 -0.33
C ILE A 93 -26.19 8.48 0.19
N GLY A 94 -26.18 9.47 -0.71
CA GLY A 94 -26.05 10.88 -0.39
C GLY A 94 -24.64 11.31 0.00
N ILE A 95 -24.52 12.40 0.75
CA ILE A 95 -23.24 12.95 1.22
C ILE A 95 -22.65 12.00 2.27
N ILE A 96 -21.40 11.56 2.06
CA ILE A 96 -20.70 10.69 3.02
C ILE A 96 -20.35 11.49 4.28
N THR A 97 -20.62 10.90 5.44
CA THR A 97 -20.36 11.51 6.75
C THR A 97 -19.26 10.75 7.51
N SER A 98 -19.19 9.42 7.34
CA SER A 98 -18.15 8.63 7.97
C SER A 98 -17.86 7.34 7.19
N VAL A 99 -16.68 6.76 7.45
CA VAL A 99 -16.18 5.51 6.85
C VAL A 99 -15.72 4.57 7.97
N ASP A 100 -16.14 3.30 7.88
CA ASP A 100 -15.63 2.21 8.72
C ASP A 100 -14.79 1.28 7.84
N TYR A 101 -13.49 1.10 8.11
CA TYR A 101 -12.60 0.34 7.25
C TYR A 101 -11.73 -0.64 8.04
N ASN A 102 -11.80 -1.92 7.70
CA ASN A 102 -11.01 -2.96 8.34
C ASN A 102 -10.27 -3.79 7.28
N VAL A 103 -8.93 -3.82 7.37
CA VAL A 103 -8.04 -4.54 6.46
C VAL A 103 -7.44 -5.76 7.14
N TYR A 104 -7.44 -6.87 6.45
CA TYR A 104 -6.98 -8.16 6.91
C TYR A 104 -5.92 -8.70 5.96
N LEU A 105 -4.66 -8.79 6.41
CA LEU A 105 -3.63 -9.54 5.70
C LEU A 105 -3.58 -10.95 6.30
N ASN A 106 -3.60 -11.96 5.45
CA ASN A 106 -3.50 -13.33 5.92
C ASN A 106 -2.10 -13.66 6.47
N THR A 107 -1.95 -14.82 7.08
CA THR A 107 -0.68 -15.24 7.68
C THR A 107 0.47 -15.33 6.68
N ASP A 108 0.22 -15.65 5.42
CA ASP A 108 1.27 -15.78 4.40
C ASP A 108 1.76 -14.41 3.94
N HIS A 109 0.82 -13.53 3.58
CA HIS A 109 1.13 -12.16 3.15
C HIS A 109 1.73 -11.35 4.30
N GLY A 110 1.12 -11.39 5.48
CA GLY A 110 1.66 -10.74 6.67
C GLY A 110 3.07 -11.23 6.99
N ALA A 111 3.30 -12.55 7.08
CA ALA A 111 4.63 -13.09 7.31
C ALA A 111 5.65 -12.62 6.27
N SER A 112 5.25 -12.46 5.00
CA SER A 112 6.13 -11.94 3.94
C SER A 112 6.70 -10.56 4.30
N TYR A 113 5.89 -9.65 4.87
CA TYR A 113 6.37 -8.35 5.34
C TYR A 113 7.42 -8.48 6.46
N PHE A 114 7.19 -9.37 7.42
CA PHE A 114 8.06 -9.54 8.58
C PHE A 114 9.31 -10.38 8.30
N ARG A 115 9.37 -11.11 7.16
CA ARG A 115 10.58 -11.81 6.70
C ARG A 115 11.59 -10.88 6.06
N ARG A 116 11.12 -9.87 5.37
CA ARG A 116 11.87 -9.02 4.46
C ARG A 116 12.30 -7.72 5.13
N TRP A 117 12.92 -6.83 4.36
CA TRP A 117 13.31 -5.48 4.77
C TRP A 117 12.12 -4.63 5.25
N HIS A 118 10.90 -4.98 4.85
CA HIS A 118 9.67 -4.35 5.34
C HIS A 118 9.44 -4.48 6.86
N GLY A 119 10.11 -5.42 7.51
CA GLY A 119 10.09 -5.55 8.98
C GLY A 119 10.84 -4.44 9.71
N PHE A 120 11.46 -3.51 8.99
CA PHE A 120 12.35 -2.49 9.54
C PHE A 120 11.93 -1.08 9.14
N LYS A 121 11.68 -0.21 10.12
CA LYS A 121 11.24 1.18 9.92
C LYS A 121 12.14 1.98 8.97
N GLN A 122 13.45 1.79 9.02
CA GLN A 122 14.39 2.53 8.17
C GLN A 122 14.24 2.25 6.68
N PHE A 123 13.65 1.13 6.28
CA PHE A 123 13.46 0.76 4.88
C PHE A 123 12.03 0.97 4.38
N ASN A 124 11.07 0.91 5.29
CA ASN A 124 9.65 0.78 4.98
C ASN A 124 8.78 1.83 5.69
N GLY A 125 9.24 2.46 6.78
CA GLY A 125 8.38 3.23 7.66
C GLY A 125 7.54 2.33 8.56
N SER A 126 6.49 1.73 8.03
CA SER A 126 5.65 0.71 8.68
C SER A 126 4.88 -0.11 7.63
N VAL A 127 4.14 -1.14 8.07
CA VAL A 127 3.22 -1.87 7.19
C VAL A 127 2.10 -0.96 6.66
N LEU A 128 1.77 0.14 7.36
CA LEU A 128 0.85 1.16 6.83
C LEU A 128 1.43 1.90 5.63
N ASP A 129 2.74 2.17 5.63
CA ASP A 129 3.41 2.90 4.54
C ASP A 129 3.51 2.05 3.26
N SER A 130 3.77 0.75 3.38
CA SER A 130 4.00 -0.12 2.20
C SER A 130 2.78 -0.87 1.71
N GLU A 131 1.88 -1.28 2.60
CA GLU A 131 0.65 -2.00 2.25
C GLU A 131 -0.59 -1.18 2.56
N GLY A 132 -0.62 -0.56 3.74
CA GLY A 132 -1.75 0.29 4.14
C GLY A 132 -1.99 1.47 3.21
N CYS A 133 -0.95 1.94 2.50
CA CYS A 133 -1.05 3.04 1.54
C CYS A 133 -2.11 2.78 0.48
N HIS A 134 -2.20 1.58 -0.09
CA HIS A 134 -3.24 1.20 -1.04
C HIS A 134 -4.65 1.46 -0.52
N PHE A 135 -4.91 1.04 0.72
CA PHE A 135 -6.24 1.15 1.33
C PHE A 135 -6.56 2.59 1.75
N LEU A 136 -5.54 3.32 2.19
CA LEU A 136 -5.69 4.72 2.58
C LEU A 136 -5.86 5.63 1.37
N ASP A 137 -5.11 5.39 0.29
CA ASP A 137 -5.30 6.05 -1.01
C ASP A 137 -6.69 5.79 -1.58
N LEU A 138 -7.13 4.52 -1.51
CA LEU A 138 -8.45 4.13 -1.99
C LEU A 138 -9.56 4.99 -1.36
N VAL A 139 -9.52 5.23 -0.05
CA VAL A 139 -10.53 6.07 0.61
C VAL A 139 -10.42 7.53 0.19
N GLN A 140 -9.21 8.07 0.05
CA GLN A 140 -9.01 9.45 -0.43
C GLN A 140 -9.62 9.63 -1.82
N TRP A 141 -9.36 8.69 -2.74
CA TRP A 141 -9.92 8.71 -4.08
C TRP A 141 -11.44 8.52 -4.10
N LEU A 142 -11.98 7.57 -3.32
CA LEU A 142 -13.41 7.31 -3.23
C LEU A 142 -14.17 8.54 -2.71
N LEU A 143 -13.62 9.23 -1.72
CA LEU A 143 -14.21 10.43 -1.14
C LEU A 143 -13.96 11.72 -1.95
N GLY A 144 -12.92 11.73 -2.79
CA GLY A 144 -12.40 12.96 -3.38
C GLY A 144 -11.99 13.99 -2.31
N ALA A 145 -11.42 13.53 -1.19
CA ALA A 145 -11.13 14.35 -0.02
C ALA A 145 -9.72 14.12 0.52
N GLU A 146 -9.10 15.19 1.00
CA GLU A 146 -7.75 15.18 1.59
C GLU A 146 -7.82 15.00 3.11
N PRO A 147 -6.94 14.16 3.71
CA PRO A 147 -6.88 13.98 5.16
C PRO A 147 -6.35 15.25 5.84
N ALA A 148 -6.92 15.60 6.99
CA ALA A 148 -6.51 16.75 7.79
C ALA A 148 -5.71 16.36 9.02
N GLU A 149 -6.18 15.37 9.77
CA GLU A 149 -5.54 14.92 11.01
C GLU A 149 -5.72 13.44 11.25
N VAL A 150 -4.79 12.85 11.99
CA VAL A 150 -4.74 11.42 12.33
C VAL A 150 -4.44 11.21 13.80
N GLN A 151 -5.18 10.29 14.44
CA GLN A 151 -4.82 9.70 15.72
C GLN A 151 -4.74 8.19 15.55
N ALA A 152 -3.63 7.58 16.00
CA ALA A 152 -3.36 6.16 15.75
C ALA A 152 -2.76 5.44 16.95
N PHE A 153 -2.98 4.12 16.98
CA PHE A 153 -2.37 3.16 17.90
C PHE A 153 -1.76 2.01 17.11
N GLY A 154 -0.61 1.52 17.57
CA GLY A 154 0.06 0.39 16.94
C GLY A 154 0.75 -0.50 17.96
N ALA A 155 0.78 -1.80 17.69
CA ALA A 155 1.45 -2.78 18.51
C ALA A 155 2.01 -3.93 17.68
N LEU A 156 3.13 -4.50 18.13
CA LEU A 156 3.66 -5.76 17.62
C LEU A 156 3.15 -6.88 18.53
N ARG A 157 2.22 -7.69 18.02
CA ARG A 157 1.46 -8.67 18.82
C ARG A 157 1.75 -10.12 18.46
N ARG A 158 2.09 -10.39 17.19
CA ARG A 158 2.29 -11.75 16.68
C ARG A 158 3.73 -12.03 16.30
N TYR A 159 4.34 -11.14 15.55
CA TYR A 159 5.68 -11.29 15.00
C TYR A 159 6.76 -10.74 15.95
N GLY A 160 8.02 -10.73 15.52
CA GLY A 160 9.12 -10.19 16.28
C GLY A 160 9.40 -10.98 17.57
N TYR A 161 9.50 -10.30 18.68
CA TYR A 161 9.83 -10.90 19.99
C TYR A 161 8.72 -11.79 20.57
N ASN A 162 7.55 -11.86 19.96
CA ASN A 162 6.39 -12.61 20.47
C ASN A 162 6.45 -14.12 20.18
N GLY A 163 7.32 -14.58 19.26
CA GLY A 163 7.41 -16.00 18.91
C GLY A 163 8.26 -16.81 19.85
N GLU A 164 7.87 -18.05 20.08
CA GLU A 164 8.61 -19.02 20.87
C GLU A 164 9.88 -19.51 20.14
N TYR A 165 9.75 -19.84 18.85
CA TYR A 165 10.84 -20.40 18.03
C TYR A 165 11.50 -19.29 17.21
N ARG A 166 12.81 -19.16 17.36
CA ARG A 166 13.55 -18.06 16.74
C ARG A 166 14.85 -18.52 16.11
N SER A 167 15.13 -17.97 14.93
CA SER A 167 16.38 -18.13 14.18
C SER A 167 16.65 -16.83 13.41
N GLU A 168 17.74 -16.78 12.67
CA GLU A 168 18.00 -15.70 11.72
C GLU A 168 17.08 -15.81 10.49
N ARG A 169 16.94 -17.03 9.95
CA ARG A 169 16.18 -17.35 8.74
C ARG A 169 15.55 -18.74 8.82
N CYS A 170 14.67 -19.06 7.87
CA CYS A 170 14.04 -20.38 7.79
C CYS A 170 14.98 -21.46 7.23
N MET A 171 15.82 -21.14 6.24
CA MET A 171 16.78 -22.09 5.70
C MET A 171 17.75 -22.56 6.78
N ASN A 172 17.81 -23.89 6.99
CA ASN A 172 18.59 -24.52 8.07
C ASN A 172 18.12 -24.17 9.50
N CYS A 173 16.87 -23.72 9.67
CA CYS A 173 16.32 -23.42 10.99
C CYS A 173 16.17 -24.70 11.84
N PRO A 174 16.69 -24.75 13.09
CA PRO A 174 16.57 -25.92 13.96
C PRO A 174 15.12 -26.17 14.43
N HIS A 175 14.21 -25.23 14.20
CA HIS A 175 12.81 -25.31 14.64
C HIS A 175 11.83 -25.67 13.52
N GLN A 176 12.30 -26.13 12.36
CA GLN A 176 11.47 -26.40 11.17
C GLN A 176 10.26 -27.30 11.42
N GLY A 177 10.36 -28.29 12.31
CA GLY A 177 9.27 -29.20 12.61
C GLY A 177 8.25 -28.70 13.65
N LYS A 178 8.46 -27.52 14.23
CA LYS A 178 7.63 -26.93 15.30
C LYS A 178 7.07 -25.57 14.97
N CYS A 179 7.77 -24.80 14.14
CA CYS A 179 7.40 -23.43 13.81
C CYS A 179 6.30 -23.41 12.74
N GLU A 180 5.14 -22.85 13.05
CA GLU A 180 4.00 -22.69 12.14
C GLU A 180 4.29 -21.77 10.96
N PHE A 181 5.26 -20.83 11.09
CA PHE A 181 5.72 -19.96 10.02
C PHE A 181 6.95 -20.50 9.29
N PHE A 182 7.34 -21.76 9.50
CA PHE A 182 8.47 -22.29 8.77
C PHE A 182 8.18 -22.33 7.26
N TRP A 183 9.09 -21.75 6.49
CA TRP A 183 9.03 -21.76 5.03
C TRP A 183 10.28 -22.44 4.47
N ASP A 184 10.08 -23.60 3.85
CA ASP A 184 11.15 -24.30 3.13
C ASP A 184 11.39 -23.61 1.78
N ILE A 185 12.21 -22.56 1.79
CA ILE A 185 12.54 -21.76 0.60
C ILE A 185 13.21 -22.61 -0.49
N THR A 186 13.83 -23.76 -0.13
CA THR A 186 14.50 -24.64 -1.11
C THR A 186 13.52 -25.30 -2.08
N LYS A 187 12.24 -25.37 -1.72
CA LYS A 187 11.16 -25.87 -2.56
C LYS A 187 10.56 -24.84 -3.49
N ASP A 188 10.87 -23.56 -3.29
CA ASP A 188 10.42 -22.45 -4.12
C ASP A 188 11.51 -22.13 -5.16
N LYS A 189 11.31 -22.66 -6.38
CA LYS A 189 12.28 -22.45 -7.48
C LYS A 189 12.49 -20.96 -7.80
N PHE A 190 11.44 -20.15 -7.76
CA PHE A 190 11.55 -18.72 -8.02
C PHE A 190 12.40 -18.04 -6.94
N ALA A 191 12.10 -18.31 -5.66
CA ALA A 191 12.86 -17.74 -4.57
C ALA A 191 14.33 -18.19 -4.58
N MET A 192 14.60 -19.46 -4.91
CA MET A 192 15.97 -19.96 -5.07
C MET A 192 16.71 -19.26 -6.20
N ASP A 193 16.08 -19.08 -7.36
CA ASP A 193 16.75 -18.49 -8.53
C ASP A 193 16.97 -16.98 -8.42
N PHE A 194 16.02 -16.24 -7.84
CA PHE A 194 16.05 -14.78 -7.82
C PHE A 194 16.58 -14.17 -6.51
N TYR A 195 16.49 -14.89 -5.39
CA TYR A 195 16.93 -14.36 -4.09
C TYR A 195 18.11 -15.13 -3.52
N VAL A 196 18.00 -16.44 -3.34
CA VAL A 196 19.05 -17.22 -2.65
C VAL A 196 20.37 -17.19 -3.43
N LYS A 197 20.32 -17.28 -4.77
CA LYS A 197 21.54 -17.18 -5.61
C LYS A 197 22.15 -15.78 -5.61
N ALA A 198 21.39 -14.75 -5.28
CA ALA A 198 21.86 -13.37 -5.23
C ALA A 198 22.35 -12.94 -3.84
N GLU A 199 22.19 -13.75 -2.80
CA GLU A 199 22.59 -13.43 -1.42
C GLU A 199 24.07 -13.03 -1.29
N SER A 200 24.94 -13.59 -2.15
CA SER A 200 26.35 -13.24 -2.16
C SER A 200 26.63 -11.83 -2.66
N GLU A 201 25.70 -11.21 -3.39
CA GLU A 201 25.85 -9.89 -3.99
C GLU A 201 25.39 -8.77 -3.07
N ASP A 202 24.30 -8.97 -2.34
CA ASP A 202 23.64 -7.91 -1.55
C ASP A 202 23.38 -8.28 -0.08
N GLY A 203 23.58 -9.56 0.30
CA GLY A 203 23.33 -10.05 1.65
C GLY A 203 21.85 -10.15 2.02
N TYR A 204 20.94 -10.00 1.05
CA TYR A 204 19.52 -10.01 1.32
C TYR A 204 18.96 -11.41 1.56
N LEU A 205 18.41 -11.67 2.74
CA LEU A 205 17.78 -12.94 3.10
C LEU A 205 16.25 -12.85 2.90
N ARG A 206 15.74 -13.53 1.85
CA ARG A 206 14.29 -13.52 1.51
C ARG A 206 13.43 -14.26 2.52
N ASP A 207 13.98 -15.27 3.19
CA ASP A 207 13.33 -16.13 4.16
C ASP A 207 13.70 -15.79 5.62
N GLY A 208 13.95 -14.55 5.93
CA GLY A 208 14.23 -14.08 7.29
C GLY A 208 13.18 -14.61 8.28
N CYS A 209 13.60 -14.91 9.50
CA CYS A 209 12.69 -15.38 10.53
C CYS A 209 11.70 -14.28 10.93
N VAL A 210 10.39 -14.56 10.93
CA VAL A 210 9.35 -13.59 11.34
C VAL A 210 9.41 -13.26 12.84
N TYR A 211 10.16 -14.04 13.60
CA TYR A 211 10.32 -13.86 15.04
C TYR A 211 11.67 -13.25 15.44
N ARG A 212 12.36 -12.59 14.51
CA ARG A 212 13.58 -11.83 14.83
C ARG A 212 13.28 -10.69 15.82
N ARG A 213 14.20 -10.45 16.75
CA ARG A 213 14.02 -9.42 17.78
C ARG A 213 14.22 -7.99 17.28
N ASP A 214 14.90 -7.83 16.16
CA ASP A 214 15.21 -6.55 15.52
C ASP A 214 14.07 -5.99 14.67
N ILE A 215 13.01 -6.77 14.45
CA ILE A 215 11.76 -6.30 13.84
C ILE A 215 11.19 -5.18 14.71
N ASN A 216 10.95 -4.00 14.09
CA ASN A 216 10.56 -2.78 14.79
C ASN A 216 9.33 -2.07 14.21
N VAL A 217 8.60 -2.73 13.30
CA VAL A 217 7.30 -2.28 12.79
C VAL A 217 6.16 -2.97 13.53
N TRP A 218 4.93 -2.47 13.40
CA TRP A 218 3.74 -3.02 14.04
C TRP A 218 2.99 -3.98 13.10
N ASP A 219 2.31 -4.97 13.67
CA ASP A 219 1.46 -5.94 12.97
C ASP A 219 -0.04 -5.72 13.21
N THR A 220 -0.38 -4.87 14.17
CA THR A 220 -1.74 -4.52 14.57
C THR A 220 -1.82 -3.01 14.74
N MET A 221 -2.64 -2.35 13.93
CA MET A 221 -2.75 -0.89 13.93
C MET A 221 -4.20 -0.47 13.78
N THR A 222 -4.55 0.62 14.50
CA THR A 222 -5.84 1.30 14.36
C THR A 222 -5.61 2.79 14.25
N LEU A 223 -6.43 3.48 13.46
CA LEU A 223 -6.36 4.92 13.34
C LEU A 223 -7.75 5.54 13.13
N ASN A 224 -7.91 6.77 13.60
CA ASN A 224 -9.01 7.65 13.29
C ASN A 224 -8.48 8.82 12.46
N VAL A 225 -9.15 9.11 11.36
CA VAL A 225 -8.78 10.18 10.42
C VAL A 225 -9.94 11.14 10.29
N ARG A 226 -9.66 12.45 10.32
CA ARG A 226 -10.60 13.48 9.89
C ARG A 226 -10.12 14.06 8.56
N TYR A 227 -11.01 14.17 7.62
CA TYR A 227 -10.78 14.79 6.31
C TYR A 227 -11.20 16.28 6.33
N HIS A 228 -10.63 17.09 5.45
CA HIS A 228 -10.98 18.52 5.33
C HIS A 228 -12.46 18.76 5.02
N THR A 229 -13.14 17.80 4.40
CA THR A 229 -14.59 17.83 4.17
C THR A 229 -15.43 17.59 5.43
N GLY A 230 -14.80 17.26 6.56
CA GLY A 230 -15.46 16.89 7.81
C GLY A 230 -15.81 15.39 7.91
N VAL A 231 -15.60 14.61 6.88
CA VAL A 231 -15.75 13.14 6.93
C VAL A 231 -14.77 12.55 7.94
N MET A 232 -15.24 11.58 8.72
CA MET A 232 -14.44 10.84 9.70
C MET A 232 -14.28 9.39 9.26
N MET A 233 -13.07 8.84 9.44
CA MET A 233 -12.82 7.42 9.17
C MET A 233 -12.26 6.73 10.41
N SER A 234 -12.79 5.56 10.74
CA SER A 234 -12.12 4.57 11.59
C SER A 234 -11.51 3.47 10.72
N PHE A 235 -10.22 3.18 10.94
CA PHE A 235 -9.47 2.21 10.15
C PHE A 235 -8.72 1.24 11.06
N SER A 236 -8.59 -0.02 10.63
CA SER A 236 -7.71 -1.00 11.25
C SER A 236 -7.00 -1.87 10.22
N LEU A 237 -5.74 -2.24 10.51
CA LEU A 237 -4.97 -3.21 9.74
C LEU A 237 -4.37 -4.24 10.68
N ASN A 238 -4.58 -5.54 10.38
CA ASN A 238 -4.03 -6.67 11.10
C ASN A 238 -3.29 -7.59 10.13
N ALA A 239 -2.03 -7.90 10.41
CA ALA A 239 -1.13 -8.59 9.49
C ALA A 239 -0.97 -10.11 9.76
N PHE A 240 -1.93 -10.76 10.43
CA PHE A 240 -1.88 -12.20 10.75
C PHE A 240 -3.28 -12.82 10.83
N MET A 241 -4.15 -12.46 9.91
CA MET A 241 -5.55 -12.92 9.91
C MET A 241 -5.71 -14.27 9.19
N PRO A 242 -6.80 -15.01 9.44
CA PRO A 242 -7.04 -16.31 8.81
C PRO A 242 -7.45 -16.22 7.34
N TYR A 243 -7.70 -15.02 6.82
CA TYR A 243 -8.02 -14.72 5.43
C TYR A 243 -7.52 -13.33 5.06
N GLU A 244 -7.49 -13.05 3.77
CA GLU A 244 -7.11 -11.75 3.23
C GLU A 244 -8.26 -11.05 2.54
N GLY A 245 -8.32 -9.74 2.70
CA GLY A 245 -9.34 -8.88 2.15
C GLY A 245 -9.66 -7.71 3.06
N TYR A 246 -10.82 -7.13 2.86
CA TYR A 246 -11.23 -6.00 3.69
C TYR A 246 -12.76 -5.89 3.84
N ARG A 247 -13.17 -5.12 4.82
CA ARG A 247 -14.55 -4.66 4.99
C ARG A 247 -14.54 -3.15 5.04
N ILE A 248 -15.33 -2.52 4.19
CA ILE A 248 -15.48 -1.07 4.17
C ILE A 248 -16.97 -0.69 4.16
N ALA A 249 -17.32 0.34 4.90
CA ALA A 249 -18.65 0.88 4.87
C ALA A 249 -18.63 2.41 4.81
N PHE A 250 -19.53 2.97 4.02
CA PHE A 250 -19.74 4.41 3.88
C PHE A 250 -21.10 4.76 4.43
N ASN A 251 -21.13 5.62 5.44
CA ASN A 251 -22.35 6.15 6.02
C ASN A 251 -22.65 7.50 5.34
N GLY A 252 -23.78 7.54 4.66
CA GLY A 252 -24.22 8.75 3.94
C GLY A 252 -25.55 9.28 4.44
N THR A 253 -25.88 10.50 4.05
CA THR A 253 -27.12 11.18 4.49
C THR A 253 -28.41 10.57 3.93
N LYS A 254 -28.32 9.71 2.91
CA LYS A 254 -29.48 9.02 2.31
C LYS A 254 -29.43 7.50 2.48
N GLY A 255 -28.34 6.95 3.04
CA GLY A 255 -28.20 5.51 3.20
C GLY A 255 -26.80 5.08 3.59
N ARG A 256 -26.58 3.78 3.53
CA ARG A 256 -25.28 3.15 3.84
C ARG A 256 -24.87 2.18 2.72
N LEU A 257 -23.60 2.17 2.38
CA LEU A 257 -22.95 1.13 1.58
C LEU A 257 -22.08 0.29 2.49
N ASP A 258 -22.23 -1.03 2.46
CA ASP A 258 -21.35 -2.02 3.13
C ASP A 258 -20.72 -2.90 2.05
N ALA A 259 -19.40 -2.98 1.99
CA ALA A 259 -18.68 -3.89 1.10
C ALA A 259 -17.82 -4.87 1.91
N ARG A 260 -17.83 -6.13 1.47
CA ARG A 260 -16.91 -7.18 1.92
C ARG A 260 -16.13 -7.67 0.73
N VAL A 261 -14.83 -7.59 0.79
CA VAL A 261 -13.91 -7.96 -0.29
C VAL A 261 -13.03 -9.12 0.18
N TYR A 262 -12.91 -10.15 -0.66
CA TYR A 262 -12.17 -11.37 -0.39
C TYR A 262 -11.06 -11.54 -1.41
N HIS A 263 -9.82 -11.49 -0.94
CA HIS A 263 -8.64 -11.66 -1.76
C HIS A 263 -8.08 -13.08 -1.68
N ALA A 264 -8.03 -13.65 -0.49
CA ALA A 264 -7.66 -15.05 -0.27
C ALA A 264 -8.33 -15.56 1.01
N GLN A 265 -9.12 -16.62 0.90
CA GLN A 265 -9.88 -17.20 2.03
C GLN A 265 -9.98 -18.73 1.91
N PRO A 266 -10.07 -19.44 3.04
CA PRO A 266 -10.18 -20.91 3.06
C PRO A 266 -11.60 -21.45 2.79
N TRP A 267 -12.53 -20.62 2.36
CA TRP A 267 -13.90 -21.00 1.97
C TRP A 267 -14.25 -20.47 0.60
N SER A 268 -15.28 -21.04 -0.04
CA SER A 268 -15.74 -20.58 -1.36
C SER A 268 -16.56 -19.30 -1.26
N VAL A 269 -16.38 -18.41 -2.21
CA VAL A 269 -17.19 -17.18 -2.41
C VAL A 269 -17.64 -17.12 -3.86
N GLU A 270 -18.81 -16.52 -4.11
CA GLU A 270 -19.37 -16.39 -5.47
C GLU A 270 -18.60 -15.38 -6.34
N GLY A 271 -18.13 -14.29 -5.73
CA GLY A 271 -17.35 -13.24 -6.39
C GLY A 271 -16.21 -12.77 -5.50
N MET A 272 -15.51 -11.73 -5.93
CA MET A 272 -14.46 -11.12 -5.10
C MET A 272 -15.02 -10.13 -4.07
N ALA A 273 -16.22 -9.57 -4.32
CA ALA A 273 -16.82 -8.62 -3.38
C ALA A 273 -18.35 -8.69 -3.36
N ASP A 274 -18.91 -8.51 -2.18
CA ASP A 274 -20.34 -8.30 -1.95
C ASP A 274 -20.55 -6.87 -1.45
N ILE A 275 -21.32 -6.08 -2.21
CA ILE A 275 -21.65 -4.69 -1.92
C ILE A 275 -23.13 -4.60 -1.62
N ARG A 276 -23.49 -4.26 -0.37
CA ARG A 276 -24.86 -3.99 0.05
C ARG A 276 -25.10 -2.50 0.12
N ILE A 277 -26.14 -2.04 -0.55
CA ILE A 277 -26.62 -0.65 -0.48
C ILE A 277 -27.95 -0.66 0.27
N THR A 278 -28.02 0.10 1.35
CA THR A 278 -29.19 0.23 2.21
C THR A 278 -29.62 1.69 2.27
N PRO A 279 -30.51 2.13 1.38
CA PRO A 279 -31.06 3.49 1.44
C PRO A 279 -31.92 3.66 2.69
N LEU A 280 -31.98 4.89 3.24
CA LEU A 280 -32.92 5.20 4.31
C LEU A 280 -34.35 5.00 3.79
N PHE A 281 -35.18 4.36 4.59
CA PHE A 281 -36.62 4.17 4.35
C PHE A 281 -36.99 3.37 3.07
N LYS A 282 -36.05 2.64 2.47
CA LYS A 282 -36.25 1.79 1.28
C LYS A 282 -35.62 0.40 1.48
N ALA A 283 -36.02 -0.54 0.65
CA ALA A 283 -35.41 -1.86 0.63
C ALA A 283 -33.94 -1.81 0.22
N SER A 284 -33.12 -2.64 0.86
CA SER A 284 -31.70 -2.81 0.49
C SER A 284 -31.57 -3.65 -0.78
N ARG A 285 -30.46 -3.44 -1.49
CA ARG A 285 -30.03 -4.31 -2.60
C ARG A 285 -28.59 -4.77 -2.37
N THR A 286 -28.23 -5.90 -2.95
CA THR A 286 -26.86 -6.41 -2.95
C THR A 286 -26.37 -6.54 -4.38
N GLN A 287 -25.13 -6.20 -4.60
CA GLN A 287 -24.41 -6.38 -5.86
C GLN A 287 -23.16 -7.22 -5.60
N THR A 288 -23.04 -8.36 -6.27
CA THR A 288 -21.81 -9.16 -6.23
C THR A 288 -20.89 -8.69 -7.36
N VAL A 289 -19.62 -8.47 -7.05
CA VAL A 289 -18.57 -8.14 -8.01
C VAL A 289 -17.84 -9.43 -8.36
N GLY A 290 -17.82 -9.78 -9.63
CA GLY A 290 -17.16 -10.98 -10.14
C GLY A 290 -15.64 -10.92 -9.94
N GLN A 291 -14.98 -12.08 -10.08
CA GLN A 291 -13.52 -12.17 -10.13
C GLN A 291 -13.00 -11.30 -11.26
N GLY A 292 -11.94 -10.54 -10.97
CA GLY A 292 -11.27 -9.72 -11.99
C GLY A 292 -10.58 -10.56 -13.07
N GLY A 293 -10.07 -9.89 -14.08
CA GLY A 293 -9.28 -10.50 -15.15
C GLY A 293 -7.96 -11.08 -14.64
N GLY A 294 -7.32 -11.92 -15.45
CA GLY A 294 -5.96 -12.44 -15.16
C GLY A 294 -4.93 -11.30 -15.06
N GLY A 295 -3.85 -11.56 -14.33
CA GLY A 295 -2.79 -10.61 -14.00
C GLY A 295 -2.80 -10.25 -12.51
N GLY A 296 -1.79 -9.50 -12.05
CA GLY A 296 -1.69 -9.07 -10.65
C GLY A 296 -2.88 -8.19 -10.23
N HIS A 297 -3.18 -8.21 -8.95
CA HIS A 297 -4.26 -7.43 -8.32
C HIS A 297 -5.61 -7.53 -9.08
N TRP A 298 -6.01 -8.77 -9.42
CA TRP A 298 -7.29 -9.08 -10.12
C TRP A 298 -7.47 -8.33 -11.45
N GLY A 299 -6.35 -8.11 -12.17
CA GLY A 299 -6.31 -7.42 -13.45
C GLY A 299 -6.08 -5.91 -13.37
N ALA A 300 -5.97 -5.35 -12.17
CA ALA A 300 -5.69 -3.93 -11.96
C ALA A 300 -4.33 -3.52 -12.55
N ASP A 301 -3.28 -4.35 -12.39
CA ASP A 301 -1.95 -4.09 -12.97
C ASP A 301 -2.01 -3.93 -14.48
N ASN A 302 -2.78 -4.78 -15.17
CA ASN A 302 -2.94 -4.68 -16.62
C ASN A 302 -3.63 -3.37 -17.06
N LYS A 303 -4.60 -2.88 -16.27
CA LYS A 303 -5.28 -1.60 -16.54
C LYS A 303 -4.32 -0.42 -16.29
N LEU A 304 -3.58 -0.44 -15.18
CA LEU A 304 -2.57 0.56 -14.87
C LEU A 304 -1.49 0.61 -15.96
N HIS A 305 -0.92 -0.53 -16.36
CA HIS A 305 0.08 -0.59 -17.44
C HIS A 305 -0.45 -0.01 -18.76
N LYS A 306 -1.69 -0.32 -19.12
CA LYS A 306 -2.32 0.30 -20.30
C LYS A 306 -2.45 1.81 -20.14
N SER A 307 -2.83 2.30 -18.96
CA SER A 307 -2.92 3.73 -18.68
C SER A 307 -1.57 4.45 -18.80
N ILE A 308 -0.49 3.79 -18.39
CA ILE A 308 0.88 4.37 -18.40
C ILE A 308 1.51 4.29 -19.79
N PHE A 309 1.41 3.14 -20.49
CA PHE A 309 2.25 2.83 -21.65
C PHE A 309 1.53 2.87 -23.01
N ARG A 310 0.19 2.85 -23.04
CA ARG A 310 -0.54 2.79 -24.32
C ARG A 310 -1.16 4.12 -24.80
N GLY A 311 -0.68 5.24 -24.26
CA GLY A 311 -1.16 6.57 -24.65
C GLY A 311 -2.42 7.00 -23.89
N PRO A 312 -3.09 8.07 -24.33
CA PRO A 312 -4.23 8.62 -23.61
C PRO A 312 -5.41 7.64 -23.63
N VAL A 313 -5.62 6.97 -22.49
CA VAL A 313 -6.80 6.13 -22.23
C VAL A 313 -7.81 6.99 -21.47
N PRO A 314 -9.11 6.95 -21.79
CA PRO A 314 -10.14 7.60 -21.00
C PRO A 314 -10.05 7.20 -19.53
N ASP A 315 -10.19 8.18 -18.62
CA ASP A 315 -10.14 7.98 -17.19
C ASP A 315 -11.38 8.60 -16.50
N PRO A 316 -12.57 8.04 -16.77
CA PRO A 316 -13.82 8.62 -16.27
C PRO A 316 -13.99 8.52 -14.75
N LEU A 317 -13.23 7.66 -14.10
CA LEU A 317 -13.25 7.49 -12.65
C LEU A 317 -12.10 8.24 -11.95
N HIS A 318 -11.26 8.97 -12.69
CA HIS A 318 -10.09 9.69 -12.16
C HIS A 318 -9.15 8.76 -11.36
N GLN A 319 -8.78 7.63 -11.97
CA GLN A 319 -7.94 6.59 -11.35
C GLN A 319 -6.45 6.94 -11.37
N ARG A 320 -6.02 7.84 -12.28
CA ARG A 320 -4.61 8.27 -12.35
C ARG A 320 -4.28 9.14 -11.16
N VAL A 321 -3.22 8.75 -10.46
CA VAL A 321 -2.74 9.45 -9.27
C VAL A 321 -1.93 10.68 -9.69
N THR A 322 -2.28 11.84 -9.18
CA THR A 322 -1.47 13.06 -9.29
C THR A 322 -0.33 13.02 -8.28
N VAL A 323 0.73 13.83 -8.49
CA VAL A 323 1.85 13.90 -7.53
C VAL A 323 1.38 14.38 -6.15
N ARG A 324 0.37 15.27 -6.10
CA ARG A 324 -0.25 15.71 -4.85
C ARG A 324 -0.97 14.57 -4.13
N GLU A 325 -1.78 13.78 -4.84
CA GLU A 325 -2.45 12.61 -4.25
C GLU A 325 -1.44 11.57 -3.77
N ALA A 326 -0.38 11.29 -4.54
CA ALA A 326 0.70 10.40 -4.11
C ALA A 326 1.45 10.91 -2.87
N ALA A 327 1.60 12.22 -2.72
CA ALA A 327 2.14 12.79 -1.50
C ALA A 327 1.20 12.56 -0.31
N LEU A 328 -0.10 12.79 -0.47
CA LEU A 328 -1.10 12.55 0.57
C LEU A 328 -1.24 11.05 0.92
N GLU A 329 -1.11 10.16 -0.08
CA GLU A 329 -1.01 8.71 0.11
C GLU A 329 0.13 8.34 1.08
N CYS A 330 1.30 8.98 0.94
CA CYS A 330 2.43 8.78 1.84
C CYS A 330 2.25 9.47 3.20
N LEU A 331 1.71 10.68 3.21
CA LEU A 331 1.62 11.49 4.44
C LEU A 331 0.63 10.95 5.46
N LEU A 332 -0.44 10.30 5.03
CA LEU A 332 -1.43 9.73 5.94
C LEU A 332 -0.84 8.58 6.79
N PRO A 333 -0.18 7.55 6.24
CA PRO A 333 0.52 6.54 7.05
C PRO A 333 1.71 7.11 7.85
N ILE A 334 2.45 8.09 7.31
CA ILE A 334 3.52 8.79 8.06
C ILE A 334 2.94 9.51 9.28
N ALA A 335 1.82 10.23 9.13
CA ALA A 335 1.12 10.88 10.24
C ALA A 335 0.65 9.86 11.29
N ALA A 336 0.10 8.72 10.85
CA ALA A 336 -0.31 7.64 11.74
C ALA A 336 0.89 7.08 12.53
N ARG A 337 2.02 6.83 11.88
CA ARG A 337 3.27 6.41 12.53
C ARG A 337 3.74 7.43 13.55
N ARG A 338 3.77 8.73 13.20
CA ARG A 338 4.11 9.81 14.14
C ARG A 338 3.14 9.87 15.31
N SER A 339 1.84 9.68 15.07
CA SER A 339 0.83 9.64 16.12
C SER A 339 1.07 8.51 17.12
N ILE A 340 1.40 7.30 16.64
CA ILE A 340 1.74 6.15 17.51
C ILE A 340 2.98 6.45 18.34
N GLU A 341 4.04 6.98 17.72
CA GLU A 341 5.33 7.25 18.38
C GLU A 341 5.25 8.40 19.38
N GLN A 342 4.50 9.44 19.06
CA GLN A 342 4.38 10.66 19.88
C GLN A 342 3.17 10.65 20.82
N GLN A 343 2.28 9.66 20.71
CA GLN A 343 1.04 9.50 21.49
C GLN A 343 0.14 10.75 21.47
N ARG A 344 0.00 11.35 20.27
CA ARG A 344 -0.85 12.54 20.03
C ARG A 344 -1.51 12.48 18.65
N THR A 345 -2.50 13.33 18.46
CA THR A 345 -3.01 13.65 17.12
C THR A 345 -1.92 14.38 16.32
N VAL A 346 -1.78 14.03 15.03
CA VAL A 346 -0.86 14.64 14.07
C VAL A 346 -1.67 15.26 12.94
N PHE A 347 -1.43 16.54 12.63
CA PHE A 347 -2.02 17.23 11.50
C PHE A 347 -1.15 17.02 10.26
N ILE A 348 -1.78 16.76 9.11
CA ILE A 348 -1.03 16.53 7.86
C ILE A 348 -0.19 17.76 7.47
N GLU A 349 -0.71 18.97 7.70
CA GLU A 349 -0.04 20.24 7.43
C GLU A 349 1.24 20.47 8.26
N GLU A 350 1.41 19.75 9.40
CA GLU A 350 2.64 19.79 10.20
C GLU A 350 3.83 19.11 9.49
N LEU A 351 3.55 18.19 8.54
CA LEU A 351 4.56 17.32 7.96
C LEU A 351 5.25 17.94 6.76
N VAL A 352 4.49 18.54 5.86
CA VAL A 352 4.98 19.12 4.60
C VAL A 352 4.18 20.35 4.19
N LYS A 353 4.76 21.13 3.27
CA LYS A 353 4.07 22.21 2.54
C LYS A 353 3.65 21.69 1.16
N ILE A 354 2.39 21.31 1.00
CA ILE A 354 1.83 20.76 -0.25
C ILE A 354 1.26 21.92 -1.12
#